data_971fe3aadd4494271656cc6f61a16db4
#
_entry.id   971fe3aadd4494271656cc6f61a16db4
#
_cell.length_a   1.000
_cell.length_b   1.000
_cell.length_c   1.000
_cell.angle_alpha   90.00
_cell.angle_beta   90.00
_cell.angle_gamma   90.00
#
_symmetry.space_group_name_H-M   'P 1'
#
loop_
_entity.id
_entity.type
_entity.pdbx_description
1 polymer ?
#
loop_
_entity_poly.entity_id
_entity_poly.type
_entity_poly.pdbx_seq_one_letter_code
_entity_poly.pdbx_strand_id
1 'polypeptide(L)'
;FNADNGNEATSGKAFNRESFLYVKGGFGSFGFGRTGALSFAQTQAILTGWAFGTSYGASSWQSAIANNFSRMDNVLSYATPSFSGFTGHVMYSNGLTSDSEKWSDNNHYYGIGIKYQANAIKSSLIFEAADNKGTATDAKTAGDIMTQQEYALAVAGVAAEDYKAWAKVDANKEAYKTWAKTELAAGEAAKKPIYVINYGLEYNLGSWTPMFAYQFAHQNNGRRTHMFGLSASAQVAGGKAMLG
;
A
#
# COMPACT_ATOMS: atom_id res chain seq x y z
N PHE A 1 22.53 -5.87 0.91
CA PHE A 1 23.95 -5.64 0.63
C PHE A 1 24.13 -5.19 -0.80
N ASN A 2 25.05 -4.27 -1.02
CA ASN A 2 25.56 -3.95 -2.33
C ASN A 2 26.58 -5.03 -2.74
N ALA A 3 26.38 -5.64 -3.87
CA ALA A 3 27.21 -6.77 -4.32
C ALA A 3 28.66 -6.38 -4.64
N ASP A 4 28.89 -5.11 -4.93
CA ASP A 4 30.19 -4.54 -5.32
C ASP A 4 31.11 -4.25 -4.12
N ASN A 5 30.57 -3.93 -2.97
CA ASN A 5 31.35 -3.49 -1.80
C ASN A 5 30.93 -4.13 -0.46
N GLY A 6 29.91 -4.98 -0.46
CA GLY A 6 29.42 -5.65 0.74
C GLY A 6 28.70 -4.75 1.77
N ASN A 7 28.53 -3.46 1.47
CA ASN A 7 27.89 -2.54 2.37
C ASN A 7 26.36 -2.74 2.39
N GLU A 8 25.73 -2.35 3.49
CA GLU A 8 24.28 -2.31 3.57
C GLU A 8 23.73 -1.27 2.60
N ALA A 9 22.76 -1.68 1.78
CA ALA A 9 22.08 -0.77 0.85
C ALA A 9 21.23 0.30 1.58
N THR A 10 20.90 0.02 2.86
CA THR A 10 20.21 0.93 3.78
C THR A 10 20.83 0.75 5.15
N SER A 11 21.35 1.82 5.73
CA SER A 11 22.02 1.79 7.04
C SER A 11 21.15 1.14 8.11
N GLY A 12 21.73 0.21 8.88
CA GLY A 12 21.08 -0.55 9.92
C GLY A 12 20.09 -1.64 9.43
N LYS A 13 20.10 -1.96 8.13
CA LYS A 13 19.18 -2.95 7.56
C LYS A 13 19.89 -3.89 6.58
N ALA A 14 20.53 -4.92 7.13
CA ALA A 14 21.28 -5.90 6.34
C ALA A 14 20.40 -6.62 5.28
N PHE A 15 19.17 -6.98 5.62
CA PHE A 15 18.22 -7.69 4.75
C PHE A 15 16.96 -6.85 4.47
N ASN A 16 17.19 -5.69 3.88
CA ASN A 16 16.18 -4.68 3.64
C ASN A 16 15.08 -5.10 2.63
N ARG A 17 15.37 -6.00 1.68
CA ARG A 17 14.40 -6.42 0.66
C ARG A 17 13.50 -7.53 1.14
N GLU A 18 14.09 -8.65 1.51
CA GLU A 18 13.37 -9.84 1.93
C GLU A 18 14.19 -10.64 2.93
N SER A 19 13.57 -10.99 4.03
CA SER A 19 14.08 -11.91 5.03
C SER A 19 12.89 -12.73 5.52
N PHE A 20 12.64 -13.87 4.84
CA PHE A 20 11.40 -14.60 4.98
C PHE A 20 11.67 -16.10 5.09
N LEU A 21 11.18 -16.70 6.16
CA LEU A 21 11.22 -18.15 6.38
C LEU A 21 9.85 -18.74 6.11
N TYR A 22 9.82 -19.90 5.44
CA TYR A 22 8.58 -20.63 5.23
C TYR A 22 8.75 -22.13 5.35
N VAL A 23 7.67 -22.77 5.80
CA VAL A 23 7.54 -24.21 5.88
C VAL A 23 6.48 -24.66 4.88
N LYS A 24 6.83 -25.62 4.02
CA LYS A 24 5.95 -26.17 2.99
C LYS A 24 5.70 -27.66 3.21
N GLY A 25 4.48 -28.09 2.91
CA GLY A 25 4.09 -29.49 3.00
C GLY A 25 2.76 -29.75 2.29
N GLY A 26 2.20 -30.95 2.49
CA GLY A 26 0.86 -31.27 1.97
C GLY A 26 -0.25 -30.35 2.49
N PHE A 27 -0.01 -29.65 3.60
CA PHE A 27 -0.91 -28.65 4.18
C PHE A 27 -0.83 -27.28 3.49
N GLY A 28 0.09 -27.08 2.55
CA GLY A 28 0.35 -25.80 1.90
C GLY A 28 1.66 -25.16 2.34
N SER A 29 1.71 -23.84 2.44
CA SER A 29 2.91 -23.09 2.81
C SER A 29 2.59 -22.06 3.90
N PHE A 30 3.29 -22.14 5.00
CA PHE A 30 3.26 -21.17 6.09
C PHE A 30 4.55 -20.36 6.08
N GLY A 31 4.47 -19.03 6.24
CA GLY A 31 5.65 -18.19 6.18
C GLY A 31 5.59 -17.00 7.13
N PHE A 32 6.79 -16.54 7.54
CA PHE A 32 6.92 -15.38 8.43
C PHE A 32 8.23 -14.63 8.19
N GLY A 33 8.22 -13.33 8.46
CA GLY A 33 9.35 -12.43 8.33
C GLY A 33 9.04 -11.17 7.56
N ARG A 34 10.06 -10.65 6.85
CA ARG A 34 9.91 -9.47 5.98
C ARG A 34 9.74 -9.90 4.54
N THR A 35 8.67 -9.46 3.91
CA THR A 35 8.39 -9.70 2.47
C THR A 35 7.47 -8.63 1.89
N GLY A 36 7.18 -8.70 0.59
CA GLY A 36 6.20 -7.85 -0.07
C GLY A 36 4.76 -8.31 0.15
N ALA A 37 3.82 -7.39 -0.01
CA ALA A 37 2.39 -7.64 0.01
C ALA A 37 1.97 -8.62 -1.10
N LEU A 38 0.74 -9.14 -1.04
CA LEU A 38 0.22 -10.09 -2.04
C LEU A 38 0.21 -9.50 -3.46
N SER A 39 0.04 -8.21 -3.61
CA SER A 39 0.11 -7.52 -4.91
C SER A 39 1.50 -7.00 -5.26
N PHE A 40 2.45 -7.04 -4.34
CA PHE A 40 3.79 -6.47 -4.55
C PHE A 40 4.78 -7.50 -5.11
N ALA A 41 5.75 -7.02 -5.92
CA ALA A 41 6.75 -7.84 -6.60
C ALA A 41 7.77 -8.51 -5.67
N GLN A 42 7.34 -9.51 -4.94
CA GLN A 42 8.16 -10.33 -4.03
C GLN A 42 7.71 -11.79 -4.10
N THR A 43 8.38 -12.68 -3.38
CA THR A 43 8.11 -14.13 -3.40
C THR A 43 6.67 -14.50 -3.05
N GLN A 44 5.97 -13.68 -2.28
CA GLN A 44 4.58 -13.93 -1.89
C GLN A 44 3.56 -13.30 -2.84
N ALA A 45 4.01 -12.53 -3.84
CA ALA A 45 3.12 -11.89 -4.80
C ALA A 45 2.37 -12.93 -5.63
N ILE A 46 1.06 -12.72 -5.73
CA ILE A 46 0.18 -13.58 -6.53
C ILE A 46 -0.50 -12.81 -7.67
N LEU A 47 -0.26 -11.51 -7.77
CA LEU A 47 -0.83 -10.67 -8.81
C LEU A 47 -0.41 -11.14 -10.19
N THR A 48 -1.36 -11.20 -11.10
CA THR A 48 -1.16 -11.53 -12.52
C THR A 48 -1.89 -10.51 -13.42
N GLY A 49 -1.84 -10.67 -14.71
CA GLY A 49 -2.60 -9.83 -15.65
C GLY A 49 -1.82 -8.63 -16.21
N TRP A 50 -0.50 -8.61 -16.06
CA TRP A 50 0.36 -7.58 -16.61
C TRP A 50 1.60 -8.16 -17.28
N ALA A 51 1.84 -7.81 -18.57
CA ALA A 51 2.88 -8.43 -19.40
C ALA A 51 4.30 -8.27 -18.83
N PHE A 52 4.58 -7.14 -18.19
CA PHE A 52 5.88 -6.84 -17.61
C PHE A 52 6.06 -7.44 -16.21
N GLY A 53 5.01 -8.04 -15.66
CA GLY A 53 5.01 -8.62 -14.33
C GLY A 53 5.22 -7.61 -13.22
N THR A 54 5.12 -8.08 -11.98
CA THR A 54 5.34 -7.23 -10.81
C THR A 54 6.82 -7.05 -10.49
N SER A 55 7.69 -7.97 -10.91
CA SER A 55 9.13 -7.90 -10.63
C SER A 55 9.90 -7.10 -11.66
N TYR A 56 9.71 -7.39 -12.93
CA TYR A 56 10.43 -6.72 -14.02
C TYR A 56 9.89 -5.32 -14.27
N GLY A 57 8.60 -5.23 -14.35
CA GLY A 57 7.88 -3.97 -14.46
C GLY A 57 7.35 -3.47 -13.13
N ALA A 58 8.03 -3.78 -12.01
CA ALA A 58 7.54 -3.40 -10.68
C ALA A 58 7.26 -1.91 -10.59
N SER A 59 8.12 -1.08 -11.16
CA SER A 59 7.91 0.35 -11.25
C SER A 59 6.73 0.69 -12.18
N SER A 60 6.55 -0.03 -13.28
CA SER A 60 5.45 0.23 -14.21
C SER A 60 4.10 -0.16 -13.64
N TRP A 61 3.97 -1.33 -13.00
CA TRP A 61 2.75 -1.67 -12.28
C TRP A 61 2.52 -0.73 -11.11
N GLN A 62 3.52 -0.56 -10.24
CA GLN A 62 3.41 0.30 -9.06
C GLN A 62 3.19 1.77 -9.41
N SER A 63 3.75 2.26 -10.51
CA SER A 63 3.50 3.62 -10.97
C SER A 63 2.15 3.77 -11.67
N ALA A 64 1.62 2.71 -12.23
CA ALA A 64 0.32 2.70 -12.90
C ALA A 64 -0.84 2.63 -11.90
N ILE A 65 -0.67 2.04 -10.73
CA ILE A 65 -1.74 1.90 -9.74
C ILE A 65 -1.70 3.00 -8.69
N ALA A 66 -2.88 3.46 -8.33
CA ALA A 66 -3.08 4.61 -7.46
C ALA A 66 -2.58 4.41 -6.03
N ASN A 67 -2.59 3.19 -5.55
CA ASN A 67 -2.09 2.81 -4.24
C ASN A 67 -1.64 1.36 -4.25
N ASN A 68 -0.50 1.11 -3.66
CA ASN A 68 0.00 -0.24 -3.47
C ASN A 68 0.69 -0.35 -2.11
N PHE A 69 0.64 -1.56 -1.59
CA PHE A 69 1.44 -1.92 -0.44
C PHE A 69 2.81 -2.38 -0.92
N SER A 70 3.83 -2.10 -0.12
CA SER A 70 5.21 -2.47 -0.44
C SER A 70 5.69 -3.64 0.44
N ARG A 71 6.93 -3.59 0.83
CA ARG A 71 7.52 -4.55 1.77
C ARG A 71 7.12 -4.21 3.19
N MET A 72 6.87 -5.26 3.98
CA MET A 72 6.40 -5.15 5.35
C MET A 72 7.24 -6.05 6.26
N ASP A 73 7.40 -5.61 7.48
CA ASP A 73 7.99 -6.38 8.56
C ASP A 73 6.89 -7.20 9.29
N ASN A 74 7.29 -8.15 10.10
CA ASN A 74 6.42 -8.92 10.98
C ASN A 74 5.25 -9.59 10.25
N VAL A 75 5.51 -10.07 9.03
CA VAL A 75 4.50 -10.75 8.20
C VAL A 75 4.31 -12.19 8.66
N LEU A 76 3.05 -12.59 8.76
CA LEU A 76 2.59 -13.97 8.78
C LEU A 76 1.80 -14.24 7.49
N SER A 77 2.08 -15.35 6.82
CA SER A 77 1.34 -15.72 5.61
C SER A 77 1.00 -17.19 5.57
N TYR A 78 -0.08 -17.52 4.89
CA TYR A 78 -0.43 -18.89 4.57
C TYR A 78 -0.97 -18.97 3.15
N ALA A 79 -0.50 -19.99 2.43
CA ALA A 79 -1.04 -20.37 1.12
C ALA A 79 -1.55 -21.81 1.18
N THR A 80 -2.78 -22.05 0.72
CA THR A 80 -3.36 -23.41 0.68
C THR A 80 -2.61 -24.28 -0.32
N PRO A 81 -2.72 -25.61 -0.23
CA PRO A 81 -2.47 -26.46 -1.38
C PRO A 81 -3.34 -26.04 -2.58
N SER A 82 -2.89 -26.37 -3.78
CA SER A 82 -3.72 -26.13 -4.97
C SER A 82 -4.84 -27.18 -5.02
N PHE A 83 -6.06 -26.71 -5.21
CA PHE A 83 -7.24 -27.55 -5.44
C PHE A 83 -7.92 -27.13 -6.73
N SER A 84 -7.97 -28.04 -7.70
CA SER A 84 -8.57 -27.78 -9.02
C SER A 84 -8.08 -26.48 -9.69
N GLY A 85 -6.79 -26.15 -9.51
CA GLY A 85 -6.17 -24.93 -10.03
C GLY A 85 -6.31 -23.70 -9.13
N PHE A 86 -7.08 -23.75 -8.07
CA PHE A 86 -7.23 -22.67 -7.10
C PHE A 86 -6.22 -22.77 -5.96
N THR A 87 -5.66 -21.64 -5.55
CA THR A 87 -4.82 -21.49 -4.36
C THR A 87 -5.29 -20.27 -3.59
N GLY A 88 -5.68 -20.45 -2.34
CA GLY A 88 -6.03 -19.36 -1.42
C GLY A 88 -4.80 -18.83 -0.71
N HIS A 89 -4.76 -17.54 -0.45
CA HIS A 89 -3.66 -16.86 0.24
C HIS A 89 -4.22 -15.93 1.31
N VAL A 90 -3.62 -15.94 2.48
CA VAL A 90 -3.86 -14.95 3.55
C VAL A 90 -2.54 -14.42 4.03
N MET A 91 -2.52 -13.13 4.38
CA MET A 91 -1.33 -12.45 4.86
C MET A 91 -1.71 -11.40 5.90
N TYR A 92 -0.92 -11.30 6.94
CA TYR A 92 -1.07 -10.34 8.00
C TYR A 92 0.30 -9.76 8.35
N SER A 93 0.37 -8.47 8.66
CA SER A 93 1.54 -7.85 9.26
C SER A 93 1.14 -7.08 10.51
N ASN A 94 1.93 -7.27 11.57
CA ASN A 94 1.76 -6.57 12.85
C ASN A 94 2.47 -5.20 12.87
N GLY A 95 3.22 -4.86 11.86
CA GLY A 95 3.95 -3.59 11.81
C GLY A 95 4.29 -3.21 10.38
N LEU A 96 3.35 -2.53 9.71
CA LEU A 96 3.53 -2.13 8.31
C LEU A 96 4.71 -1.17 8.13
N THR A 97 4.86 -0.20 9.03
CA THR A 97 5.87 0.85 8.96
C THR A 97 6.69 0.99 10.25
N SER A 98 6.15 0.57 11.37
CA SER A 98 6.77 0.65 12.68
C SER A 98 6.28 -0.48 13.55
N ASP A 99 7.10 -0.89 14.50
CA ASP A 99 6.75 -1.83 15.55
C ASP A 99 6.87 -1.10 16.87
N SER A 100 5.77 -0.98 17.61
CA SER A 100 5.74 -0.39 18.92
C SER A 100 5.50 -1.46 19.98
N GLU A 101 5.77 -1.16 21.25
CA GLU A 101 5.51 -2.06 22.36
C GLU A 101 4.04 -2.45 22.50
N LYS A 102 3.14 -1.56 22.06
CA LYS A 102 1.71 -1.80 22.06
C LYS A 102 1.23 -2.23 20.67
N TRP A 103 0.82 -3.47 20.56
CA TRP A 103 0.24 -4.02 19.33
C TRP A 103 -0.89 -3.14 18.75
N SER A 104 -1.73 -2.56 19.59
CA SER A 104 -2.84 -1.69 19.18
C SER A 104 -2.41 -0.40 18.49
N ASP A 105 -1.16 0.03 18.69
CA ASP A 105 -0.64 1.29 18.16
C ASP A 105 0.04 1.10 16.79
N ASN A 106 0.28 -0.14 16.38
CA ASN A 106 0.88 -0.48 15.10
C ASN A 106 -0.13 -0.32 13.96
N ASN A 107 0.38 0.02 12.79
CA ASN A 107 -0.38 -0.07 11.54
C ASN A 107 -0.35 -1.51 11.03
N HIS A 108 -1.48 -2.18 11.08
CA HIS A 108 -1.61 -3.55 10.62
C HIS A 108 -1.92 -3.60 9.13
N TYR A 109 -1.48 -4.67 8.50
CA TYR A 109 -1.87 -5.02 7.15
C TYR A 109 -2.61 -6.35 7.14
N TYR A 110 -3.61 -6.44 6.30
CA TYR A 110 -4.43 -7.62 6.06
C TYR A 110 -4.51 -7.85 4.56
N GLY A 111 -4.17 -9.05 4.12
CA GLY A 111 -4.28 -9.48 2.73
C GLY A 111 -5.01 -10.79 2.62
N ILE A 112 -5.95 -10.88 1.70
CA ILE A 112 -6.58 -12.13 1.28
C ILE A 112 -6.58 -12.17 -0.24
N GLY A 113 -6.25 -13.32 -0.82
CA GLY A 113 -6.23 -13.47 -2.26
C GLY A 113 -6.55 -14.89 -2.68
N ILE A 114 -7.05 -14.99 -3.89
CA ILE A 114 -7.22 -16.27 -4.58
C ILE A 114 -6.52 -16.19 -5.93
N LYS A 115 -5.75 -17.21 -6.25
CA LYS A 115 -5.12 -17.42 -7.53
C LYS A 115 -5.73 -18.64 -8.20
N TYR A 116 -6.08 -18.49 -9.46
CA TYR A 116 -6.48 -19.59 -10.31
C TYR A 116 -5.46 -19.78 -11.41
N GLN A 117 -5.05 -21.02 -11.64
CA GLN A 117 -4.16 -21.37 -12.72
C GLN A 117 -4.52 -22.79 -13.21
N ALA A 118 -5.17 -22.85 -14.37
CA ALA A 118 -5.44 -24.11 -15.05
C ALA A 118 -5.52 -23.87 -16.56
N ASN A 119 -5.02 -24.83 -17.34
CA ASN A 119 -5.00 -24.78 -18.81
C ASN A 119 -4.41 -23.46 -19.33
N ALA A 120 -5.20 -22.72 -20.11
CA ALA A 120 -4.79 -21.44 -20.71
C ALA A 120 -4.96 -20.24 -19.79
N ILE A 121 -5.63 -20.39 -18.64
CA ILE A 121 -6.04 -19.27 -17.79
C ILE A 121 -5.16 -19.15 -16.56
N LYS A 122 -4.68 -17.92 -16.29
CA LYS A 122 -4.23 -17.50 -14.98
C LYS A 122 -5.03 -16.29 -14.54
N SER A 123 -5.50 -16.29 -13.30
CA SER A 123 -6.25 -15.18 -12.73
C SER A 123 -5.88 -15.00 -11.27
N SER A 124 -5.98 -13.79 -10.78
CA SER A 124 -5.83 -13.46 -9.37
C SER A 124 -6.85 -12.42 -8.96
N LEU A 125 -7.41 -12.60 -7.78
CA LEU A 125 -8.23 -11.60 -7.08
C LEU A 125 -7.63 -11.41 -5.69
N ILE A 126 -7.29 -10.17 -5.34
CA ILE A 126 -6.61 -9.84 -4.10
C ILE A 126 -7.36 -8.68 -3.46
N PHE A 127 -7.68 -8.84 -2.19
CA PHE A 127 -8.12 -7.75 -1.31
C PHE A 127 -7.02 -7.48 -0.29
N GLU A 128 -6.64 -6.22 -0.16
CA GLU A 128 -5.63 -5.76 0.79
C GLU A 128 -6.18 -4.55 1.55
N ALA A 129 -5.91 -4.52 2.84
CA ALA A 129 -6.27 -3.41 3.70
C ALA A 129 -5.15 -3.11 4.68
N ALA A 130 -5.02 -1.85 5.07
CA ALA A 130 -4.15 -1.46 6.16
C ALA A 130 -4.84 -0.45 7.06
N ASP A 131 -4.56 -0.57 8.34
CA ASP A 131 -4.84 0.50 9.29
C ASP A 131 -4.02 1.73 8.90
N ASN A 132 -4.58 2.87 9.14
CA ASN A 132 -3.85 4.12 9.07
C ASN A 132 -4.14 4.88 10.37
N LYS A 133 -3.44 4.47 11.44
CA LYS A 133 -3.61 5.08 12.76
C LYS A 133 -2.95 6.44 12.84
N GLY A 134 -2.16 6.81 11.83
CA GLY A 134 -1.27 7.96 11.85
C GLY A 134 -0.12 7.74 12.83
N THR A 135 0.97 8.45 12.69
CA THR A 135 1.82 8.71 13.83
C THR A 135 1.09 9.70 14.73
N ALA A 136 1.27 9.62 16.03
CA ALA A 136 0.65 10.54 16.99
C ALA A 136 0.91 12.03 16.66
N THR A 137 1.89 12.30 15.80
CA THR A 137 2.25 13.61 15.25
C THR A 137 1.29 14.10 14.14
N ASP A 138 0.60 13.20 13.42
CA ASP A 138 -0.20 13.58 12.25
C ASP A 138 -1.70 13.70 12.54
N ALA A 139 -2.13 13.19 13.67
CA ALA A 139 -3.53 13.22 14.07
C ALA A 139 -3.79 14.38 15.03
N LYS A 140 -4.04 15.54 14.48
CA LYS A 140 -4.48 16.68 15.30
C LYS A 140 -5.85 16.36 15.90
N THR A 141 -5.88 16.26 17.22
CA THR A 141 -7.13 16.26 17.99
C THR A 141 -7.59 17.71 18.18
N ALA A 142 -8.81 17.92 18.66
CA ALA A 142 -9.27 19.28 19.00
C ALA A 142 -8.35 19.95 20.02
N GLY A 143 -7.60 19.19 20.83
CA GLY A 143 -6.61 19.71 21.78
C GLY A 143 -5.28 20.14 21.15
N ASP A 144 -4.99 19.65 19.93
CA ASP A 144 -3.77 19.97 19.19
C ASP A 144 -3.96 21.19 18.26
N ILE A 145 -5.19 21.67 18.12
CA ILE A 145 -5.46 22.87 17.34
C ILE A 145 -5.05 24.09 18.12
N MET A 146 -4.23 24.91 17.49
CA MET A 146 -3.85 26.21 18.06
C MET A 146 -5.05 26.99 18.52
N THR A 147 -4.93 27.69 19.63
CA THR A 147 -5.92 28.66 20.07
C THR A 147 -6.05 29.77 19.03
N GLN A 148 -7.13 30.52 19.09
CA GLN A 148 -7.32 31.66 18.19
C GLN A 148 -6.20 32.70 18.32
N GLN A 149 -5.63 32.85 19.51
CA GLN A 149 -4.51 33.74 19.73
C GLN A 149 -3.23 33.26 19.06
N GLU A 150 -2.90 31.97 19.22
CA GLU A 150 -1.73 31.36 18.57
C GLU A 150 -1.86 31.41 17.05
N TYR A 151 -3.05 31.15 16.52
CA TYR A 151 -3.32 31.30 15.08
C TYR A 151 -3.11 32.73 14.59
N ALA A 152 -3.61 33.73 15.35
CA ALA A 152 -3.46 35.14 14.98
C ALA A 152 -1.97 35.52 14.92
N LEU A 153 -1.18 35.08 15.88
CA LEU A 153 0.26 35.40 15.93
C LEU A 153 1.06 34.62 14.89
N ALA A 154 0.86 33.31 14.80
CA ALA A 154 1.72 32.43 13.99
C ALA A 154 1.32 32.36 12.52
N VAL A 155 0.01 32.40 12.20
CA VAL A 155 -0.51 32.19 10.85
C VAL A 155 -0.98 33.48 10.20
N ALA A 156 -1.70 34.32 10.95
CA ALA A 156 -2.20 35.59 10.43
C ALA A 156 -1.20 36.76 10.56
N GLY A 157 -0.05 36.55 11.21
CA GLY A 157 1.01 37.56 11.33
C GLY A 157 0.65 38.78 12.17
N VAL A 158 -0.29 38.63 13.11
CA VAL A 158 -0.77 39.73 13.98
C VAL A 158 0.22 39.96 15.12
N ALA A 159 0.58 41.20 15.40
CA ALA A 159 1.38 41.53 16.57
C ALA A 159 0.61 41.21 17.88
N ALA A 160 1.31 40.86 18.92
CA ALA A 160 0.68 40.43 20.20
C ALA A 160 -0.21 41.51 20.82
N GLU A 161 0.23 42.76 20.73
CA GLU A 161 -0.50 43.94 21.18
C GLU A 161 -1.81 44.19 20.41
N ASP A 162 -1.85 43.78 19.15
CA ASP A 162 -3.00 44.01 18.26
C ASP A 162 -4.04 42.87 18.33
N TYR A 163 -3.73 41.76 19.00
CA TYR A 163 -4.62 40.60 19.04
C TYR A 163 -6.03 40.94 19.54
N LYS A 164 -6.16 41.76 20.56
CA LYS A 164 -7.48 42.12 21.13
C LYS A 164 -8.38 42.85 20.14
N ALA A 165 -7.79 43.66 19.27
CA ALA A 165 -8.51 44.35 18.21
C ALA A 165 -8.86 43.38 17.07
N TRP A 166 -7.91 42.59 16.68
CA TRP A 166 -8.05 41.54 15.65
C TRP A 166 -9.15 40.53 16.00
N ALA A 167 -9.20 40.07 17.24
CA ALA A 167 -10.16 39.06 17.72
C ALA A 167 -11.62 39.59 17.80
N LYS A 168 -11.84 40.88 17.74
CA LYS A 168 -13.19 41.46 17.70
C LYS A 168 -13.81 41.46 16.30
N VAL A 169 -13.00 41.29 15.27
CA VAL A 169 -13.46 41.29 13.87
C VAL A 169 -14.06 39.91 13.53
N ASP A 170 -15.32 39.90 13.13
CA ASP A 170 -16.02 38.64 12.85
C ASP A 170 -15.42 37.87 11.67
N ALA A 171 -14.93 38.55 10.63
CA ALA A 171 -14.23 37.89 9.53
C ALA A 171 -12.99 37.14 9.99
N ASN A 172 -12.25 37.62 10.99
CA ASN A 172 -11.08 36.95 11.55
C ASN A 172 -11.45 35.70 12.36
N LYS A 173 -12.58 35.77 13.08
CA LYS A 173 -13.12 34.58 13.79
C LYS A 173 -13.53 33.48 12.83
N GLU A 174 -14.19 33.85 11.72
CA GLU A 174 -14.58 32.89 10.69
C GLU A 174 -13.35 32.30 9.94
N ALA A 175 -12.32 33.10 9.70
CA ALA A 175 -11.07 32.64 9.13
C ALA A 175 -10.41 31.60 10.03
N TYR A 176 -10.32 31.84 11.34
CA TYR A 176 -9.80 30.87 12.32
C TYR A 176 -10.64 29.58 12.35
N LYS A 177 -11.97 29.69 12.42
CA LYS A 177 -12.86 28.52 12.41
C LYS A 177 -12.68 27.67 11.16
N THR A 178 -12.55 28.31 10.01
CA THR A 178 -12.36 27.63 8.72
C THR A 178 -11.03 26.92 8.71
N TRP A 179 -9.96 27.58 9.15
CA TRP A 179 -8.63 26.98 9.27
C TRP A 179 -8.63 25.77 10.23
N ALA A 180 -9.17 25.94 11.44
CA ALA A 180 -9.24 24.89 12.45
C ALA A 180 -10.04 23.66 11.96
N LYS A 181 -11.15 23.89 11.25
CA LYS A 181 -11.94 22.83 10.62
C LYS A 181 -11.15 22.09 9.54
N THR A 182 -10.36 22.82 8.76
CA THR A 182 -9.52 22.22 7.71
C THR A 182 -8.41 21.36 8.31
N GLU A 183 -7.77 21.83 9.38
CA GLU A 183 -6.71 21.09 10.08
C GLU A 183 -7.25 19.79 10.73
N LEU A 184 -8.42 19.86 11.38
CA LEU A 184 -9.09 18.68 11.94
C LEU A 184 -9.48 17.69 10.84
N ALA A 185 -10.05 18.16 9.74
CA ALA A 185 -10.44 17.32 8.63
C ALA A 185 -9.24 16.64 7.95
N ALA A 186 -8.10 17.34 7.86
CA ALA A 186 -6.86 16.76 7.37
C ALA A 186 -6.34 15.66 8.30
N GLY A 187 -6.39 15.88 9.63
CA GLY A 187 -6.03 14.88 10.63
C GLY A 187 -6.93 13.65 10.61
N GLU A 188 -8.24 13.83 10.43
CA GLU A 188 -9.20 12.72 10.28
C GLU A 188 -9.00 11.95 8.97
N ALA A 189 -8.71 12.65 7.88
CA ALA A 189 -8.43 12.02 6.59
C ALA A 189 -7.17 11.15 6.66
N ALA A 190 -6.15 11.57 7.40
CA ALA A 190 -4.92 10.82 7.60
C ALA A 190 -5.12 9.52 8.38
N LYS A 191 -6.19 9.39 9.16
CA LYS A 191 -6.53 8.19 9.96
C LYS A 191 -7.41 7.18 9.23
N LYS A 192 -7.90 7.48 8.03
CA LYS A 192 -8.77 6.55 7.31
C LYS A 192 -7.99 5.32 6.86
N PRO A 193 -8.56 4.12 7.01
CA PRO A 193 -7.90 2.91 6.53
C PRO A 193 -7.75 2.95 5.01
N ILE A 194 -6.71 2.29 4.55
CA ILE A 194 -6.42 2.09 3.13
C ILE A 194 -6.94 0.71 2.76
N TYR A 195 -7.65 0.58 1.65
CA TYR A 195 -7.97 -0.73 1.09
C TYR A 195 -7.90 -0.73 -0.42
N VAL A 196 -7.49 -1.86 -0.95
CA VAL A 196 -7.23 -2.06 -2.37
C VAL A 196 -7.81 -3.40 -2.81
N ILE A 197 -8.43 -3.41 -3.97
CA ILE A 197 -8.85 -4.63 -4.66
C ILE A 197 -8.07 -4.70 -5.96
N ASN A 198 -7.36 -5.80 -6.18
CA ASN A 198 -6.65 -6.07 -7.42
C ASN A 198 -7.25 -7.30 -8.09
N TYR A 199 -7.47 -7.20 -9.39
CA TYR A 199 -7.86 -8.32 -10.24
C TYR A 199 -6.93 -8.40 -11.42
N GLY A 200 -6.51 -9.61 -11.76
CA GLY A 200 -5.66 -9.88 -12.92
C GLY A 200 -6.12 -11.10 -13.69
N LEU A 201 -5.99 -11.05 -15.00
CA LEU A 201 -6.34 -12.14 -15.92
C LEU A 201 -5.30 -12.23 -17.03
N GLU A 202 -4.82 -13.45 -17.28
CA GLU A 202 -3.99 -13.84 -18.42
C GLU A 202 -4.68 -14.99 -19.15
N TYR A 203 -4.72 -14.92 -20.48
CA TYR A 203 -5.25 -15.99 -21.30
C TYR A 203 -4.23 -16.41 -22.37
N ASN A 204 -3.65 -17.60 -22.22
CA ASN A 204 -2.64 -18.11 -23.12
C ASN A 204 -3.31 -18.70 -24.39
N LEU A 205 -3.10 -18.05 -25.53
CA LEU A 205 -3.58 -18.45 -26.85
C LEU A 205 -2.51 -19.19 -27.67
N GLY A 206 -1.46 -19.69 -27.02
CA GLY A 206 -0.31 -20.36 -27.65
C GLY A 206 0.78 -19.36 -28.01
N SER A 207 0.70 -18.73 -29.17
CA SER A 207 1.73 -17.78 -29.64
C SER A 207 1.69 -16.43 -28.93
N TRP A 208 0.58 -16.05 -28.36
CA TRP A 208 0.42 -14.79 -27.63
C TRP A 208 -0.49 -14.94 -26.42
N THR A 209 -0.34 -14.02 -25.46
CA THR A 209 -1.08 -14.02 -24.21
C THR A 209 -1.59 -12.61 -23.95
N PRO A 210 -2.86 -12.31 -24.23
CA PRO A 210 -3.49 -11.08 -23.77
C PRO A 210 -3.66 -11.10 -22.26
N MET A 211 -3.60 -9.92 -21.66
CA MET A 211 -3.65 -9.73 -20.22
C MET A 211 -4.48 -8.50 -19.88
N PHE A 212 -5.20 -8.61 -18.76
CA PHE A 212 -5.99 -7.54 -18.18
C PHE A 212 -5.66 -7.41 -16.70
N ALA A 213 -5.50 -6.19 -16.24
CA ALA A 213 -5.34 -5.87 -14.82
C ALA A 213 -6.30 -4.74 -14.44
N TYR A 214 -6.85 -4.84 -13.24
CA TYR A 214 -7.70 -3.83 -12.64
C TYR A 214 -7.33 -3.62 -11.18
N GLN A 215 -7.37 -2.36 -10.74
CA GLN A 215 -7.28 -2.00 -9.34
C GLN A 215 -8.37 -0.99 -8.97
N PHE A 216 -9.03 -1.24 -7.86
CA PHE A 216 -9.73 -0.23 -7.08
C PHE A 216 -8.91 0.09 -5.83
N ALA A 217 -8.71 1.37 -5.52
CA ALA A 217 -8.05 1.78 -4.30
C ALA A 217 -8.83 2.90 -3.60
N HIS A 218 -8.99 2.74 -2.29
CA HIS A 218 -9.44 3.77 -1.38
C HIS A 218 -8.24 4.21 -0.54
N GLN A 219 -7.84 5.45 -0.72
CA GLN A 219 -6.66 6.02 -0.08
C GLN A 219 -6.99 6.64 1.29
N ASN A 220 -5.97 6.86 2.09
CA ASN A 220 -6.08 7.44 3.43
C ASN A 220 -6.73 8.84 3.44
N ASN A 221 -6.60 9.61 2.37
CA ASN A 221 -7.25 10.91 2.20
C ASN A 221 -8.72 10.82 1.75
N GLY A 222 -9.27 9.59 1.67
CA GLY A 222 -10.63 9.34 1.20
C GLY A 222 -10.79 9.32 -0.32
N ARG A 223 -9.72 9.54 -1.09
CA ARG A 223 -9.74 9.44 -2.55
C ARG A 223 -10.00 8.00 -2.98
N ARG A 224 -10.88 7.85 -3.96
CA ARG A 224 -11.15 6.58 -4.64
C ARG A 224 -10.59 6.64 -6.05
N THR A 225 -9.89 5.59 -6.44
CA THR A 225 -9.31 5.49 -7.77
C THR A 225 -9.62 4.14 -8.37
N HIS A 226 -9.88 4.13 -9.67
CA HIS A 226 -10.03 2.95 -10.49
C HIS A 226 -8.97 2.98 -11.57
N MET A 227 -8.21 1.93 -11.68
CA MET A 227 -7.18 1.77 -12.69
C MET A 227 -7.37 0.45 -13.41
N PHE A 228 -7.15 0.44 -14.70
CA PHE A 228 -7.14 -0.77 -15.51
C PHE A 228 -6.04 -0.68 -16.56
N GLY A 229 -5.47 -1.81 -16.88
CA GLY A 229 -4.43 -1.96 -17.87
C GLY A 229 -4.71 -3.12 -18.80
N LEU A 230 -4.39 -2.93 -20.05
CA LEU A 230 -4.36 -3.98 -21.06
C LEU A 230 -2.92 -4.17 -21.50
N SER A 231 -2.50 -5.42 -21.58
CA SER A 231 -1.18 -5.76 -22.07
C SER A 231 -1.20 -7.09 -22.80
N ALA A 232 -0.14 -7.38 -23.51
CA ALA A 232 0.02 -8.66 -24.18
C ALA A 232 1.49 -9.07 -24.25
N SER A 233 1.74 -10.36 -24.33
CA SER A 233 3.05 -10.89 -24.68
C SER A 233 2.94 -11.90 -25.80
N ALA A 234 3.97 -11.95 -26.67
CA ALA A 234 4.06 -12.90 -27.77
C ALA A 234 5.46 -13.52 -27.82
N GLN A 235 5.53 -14.79 -28.24
CA GLN A 235 6.79 -15.46 -28.56
C GLN A 235 7.23 -15.04 -29.97
N VAL A 236 8.42 -14.47 -30.10
CA VAL A 236 8.93 -13.95 -31.38
C VAL A 236 10.42 -14.33 -31.51
N ALA A 237 10.76 -15.11 -32.55
CA ALA A 237 12.14 -15.44 -32.92
C ALA A 237 13.05 -15.89 -31.76
N GLY A 238 12.54 -16.74 -30.86
CA GLY A 238 13.28 -17.23 -29.70
C GLY A 238 13.31 -16.30 -28.49
N GLY A 239 12.63 -15.14 -28.58
CA GLY A 239 12.47 -14.18 -27.48
C GLY A 239 10.99 -13.94 -27.16
N LYS A 240 10.74 -12.97 -26.25
CA LYS A 240 9.42 -12.57 -25.84
C LYS A 240 9.23 -11.08 -26.11
N ALA A 241 8.28 -10.75 -26.99
CA ALA A 241 7.81 -9.37 -27.15
C ALA A 241 6.69 -9.08 -26.16
N MET A 242 6.67 -7.86 -25.63
CA MET A 242 5.67 -7.39 -24.63
C MET A 242 5.17 -6.01 -25.02
N LEU A 243 3.87 -5.79 -24.84
CA LEU A 243 3.17 -4.52 -25.05
C LEU A 243 2.23 -4.28 -23.87
N GLY A 244 2.16 -3.04 -23.38
CA GLY A 244 1.27 -2.63 -22.31
C GLY A 244 1.28 -1.12 -22.08
#